data_07d88f4404d519d181a475596e595ad5
#
_entry.id   07d88f4404d519d181a475596e595ad5
#
_cell.length_a   1.000
_cell.length_b   1.000
_cell.length_c   1.000
_cell.angle_alpha   90.00
_cell.angle_beta   90.00
_cell.angle_gamma   90.00
#
_symmetry.space_group_name_H-M   'P 1'
#
loop_
_entity.id
_entity.type
_entity.pdbx_description
1 polymer ?
#
loop_
_entity_poly.entity_id
_entity_poly.type
_entity_poly.pdbx_seq_one_letter_code
_entity_poly.pdbx_strand_id
1 'polypeptide(L)'
;MIDLRSDTVTKPTEQMRAAMLAAPVGDDVYAEDPTVNELEQRVARLLGHEAGLFCVSGSMCNMLGVRLLVEPGQEVVCDVQAHIARAEMGAHAALQGVTMRTFPSTRGKVRLAELAKIISPSAGPYLVSTAAVAVENTHNFGGGTIQPFEELLAVGELCREHGIGYHLDGARLWNAHVATGVALEAYGRLFDTVSVCFSKGLGAPVGSVLVGTAENIARARIMRKRLGGGWRQAGVLAAACLYALDHHVRRLADDHAAAGTFAEAVASHVPTAVDPELVETNVVVINTGNTPAAPIAAAAAERGVRISALGPHMIRVVTHLDVTVADCESAGQLLGKLLSG
;
A
#
# COMPACT_ATOMS: atom_id res chain seq x y z
N MET A 1 -19.42 -13.53 11.53
CA MET A 1 -19.34 -12.59 10.38
C MET A 1 -17.90 -12.50 9.96
N ILE A 2 -17.57 -13.05 8.81
CA ILE A 2 -16.23 -13.03 8.23
C ILE A 2 -16.13 -11.78 7.33
N ASP A 3 -15.24 -10.83 7.65
CA ASP A 3 -15.10 -9.59 6.89
C ASP A 3 -13.79 -9.59 6.09
N LEU A 4 -13.89 -9.85 4.81
CA LEU A 4 -12.77 -9.93 3.86
C LEU A 4 -12.74 -8.76 2.87
N ARG A 5 -13.38 -7.62 3.19
CA ARG A 5 -13.43 -6.46 2.30
C ARG A 5 -12.07 -5.79 2.13
N SER A 6 -11.28 -5.70 3.18
CA SER A 6 -9.98 -5.04 3.21
C SER A 6 -9.24 -5.37 4.51
N ASP A 7 -7.92 -5.37 4.49
CA ASP A 7 -7.07 -5.39 5.68
C ASP A 7 -7.12 -4.07 6.49
N THR A 8 -7.81 -3.05 5.99
CA THR A 8 -8.08 -1.80 6.72
C THR A 8 -9.21 -1.93 7.75
N VAL A 9 -9.94 -3.05 7.78
CA VAL A 9 -10.97 -3.31 8.79
C VAL A 9 -10.42 -3.91 10.07
N THR A 10 -9.13 -4.24 10.10
CA THR A 10 -8.42 -4.79 11.25
C THR A 10 -8.55 -3.89 12.47
N LYS A 11 -8.62 -4.54 13.63
CA LYS A 11 -8.71 -3.84 14.92
C LYS A 11 -7.42 -4.03 15.71
N PRO A 12 -6.98 -3.00 16.45
CA PRO A 12 -5.81 -3.15 17.31
C PRO A 12 -6.07 -4.23 18.38
N THR A 13 -5.11 -5.15 18.51
CA THR A 13 -5.18 -6.22 19.52
C THR A 13 -5.18 -5.64 20.93
N GLU A 14 -5.53 -6.46 21.93
CA GLU A 14 -5.50 -6.06 23.33
C GLU A 14 -4.09 -5.62 23.76
N GLN A 15 -3.06 -6.38 23.36
CA GLN A 15 -1.67 -6.08 23.65
C GLN A 15 -1.21 -4.79 22.96
N MET A 16 -1.61 -4.56 21.72
CA MET A 16 -1.35 -3.30 21.01
C MET A 16 -1.99 -2.12 21.73
N ARG A 17 -3.26 -2.26 22.19
CA ARG A 17 -3.93 -1.21 23.00
C ARG A 17 -3.25 -0.96 24.32
N ALA A 18 -2.72 -2.00 24.97
CA ALA A 18 -1.93 -1.85 26.18
C ALA A 18 -0.64 -1.05 25.93
N ALA A 19 0.05 -1.33 24.83
CA ALA A 19 1.22 -0.55 24.40
C ALA A 19 0.88 0.92 24.13
N MET A 20 -0.26 1.20 23.49
CA MET A 20 -0.76 2.55 23.27
C MET A 20 -1.01 3.30 24.58
N LEU A 21 -1.63 2.64 25.58
CA LEU A 21 -1.95 3.22 26.87
C LEU A 21 -0.68 3.56 27.69
N ALA A 22 0.36 2.74 27.56
CA ALA A 22 1.61 2.89 28.27
C ALA A 22 2.63 3.83 27.58
N ALA A 23 2.31 4.34 26.39
CA ALA A 23 3.24 5.11 25.57
C ALA A 23 3.68 6.42 26.26
N PRO A 24 4.99 6.71 26.39
CA PRO A 24 5.44 8.05 26.72
C PRO A 24 5.11 9.00 25.56
N VAL A 25 4.65 10.21 25.92
CA VAL A 25 4.17 11.18 24.93
C VAL A 25 4.76 12.57 25.16
N GLY A 26 4.80 13.37 24.10
CA GLY A 26 5.18 14.78 24.10
C GLY A 26 4.55 15.50 22.90
N ASP A 27 4.87 16.76 22.67
CA ASP A 27 4.32 17.49 21.51
C ASP A 27 5.16 17.23 20.24
N ASP A 28 4.57 16.59 19.23
CA ASP A 28 5.22 16.28 17.94
C ASP A 28 5.67 17.56 17.20
N VAL A 29 4.97 18.68 17.36
CA VAL A 29 5.34 19.94 16.67
C VAL A 29 6.67 20.48 17.18
N TYR A 30 7.00 20.23 18.45
CA TYR A 30 8.29 20.58 19.04
C TYR A 30 9.31 19.44 18.99
N ALA A 31 8.98 18.33 18.32
CA ALA A 31 9.78 17.11 18.26
C ALA A 31 10.07 16.51 19.66
N GLU A 32 9.17 16.68 20.59
CA GLU A 32 9.29 16.25 21.99
C GLU A 32 8.58 14.92 22.28
N ASP A 33 7.79 14.38 21.32
CA ASP A 33 7.13 13.07 21.50
C ASP A 33 8.15 11.93 21.26
N PRO A 34 8.60 11.24 22.33
CA PRO A 34 9.67 10.26 22.21
C PRO A 34 9.25 9.03 21.41
N THR A 35 7.97 8.65 21.49
CA THR A 35 7.44 7.47 20.79
C THR A 35 7.28 7.72 19.28
N VAL A 36 6.87 8.95 18.90
CA VAL A 36 6.86 9.35 17.48
C VAL A 36 8.29 9.39 16.93
N ASN A 37 9.22 10.00 17.67
CA ASN A 37 10.62 10.09 17.26
C ASN A 37 11.25 8.70 17.07
N GLU A 38 10.99 7.76 17.98
CA GLU A 38 11.46 6.37 17.86
C GLU A 38 10.90 5.68 16.61
N LEU A 39 9.59 5.83 16.35
CA LEU A 39 8.95 5.24 15.17
C LEU A 39 9.58 5.77 13.87
N GLU A 40 9.69 7.11 13.76
CA GLU A 40 10.27 7.77 12.58
C GLU A 40 11.71 7.29 12.31
N GLN A 41 12.55 7.27 13.34
CA GLN A 41 13.93 6.81 13.24
C GLN A 41 14.04 5.33 12.91
N ARG A 42 13.20 4.49 13.52
CA ARG A 42 13.23 3.04 13.31
C ARG A 42 12.83 2.67 11.89
N VAL A 43 11.75 3.28 11.36
CA VAL A 43 11.29 3.02 10.00
C VAL A 43 12.30 3.53 8.97
N ALA A 44 12.88 4.71 9.20
CA ALA A 44 13.95 5.22 8.36
C ALA A 44 15.13 4.23 8.26
N ARG A 45 15.63 3.75 9.40
CA ARG A 45 16.71 2.75 9.43
C ARG A 45 16.34 1.44 8.72
N LEU A 46 15.12 0.92 8.94
CA LEU A 46 14.65 -0.32 8.30
C LEU A 46 14.63 -0.23 6.78
N LEU A 47 14.35 0.96 6.25
CA LEU A 47 14.28 1.23 4.82
C LEU A 47 15.57 1.85 4.24
N GLY A 48 16.63 2.02 5.06
CA GLY A 48 17.92 2.54 4.63
C GLY A 48 17.91 4.03 4.25
N HIS A 49 17.01 4.82 4.86
CA HIS A 49 16.88 6.26 4.69
C HIS A 49 17.38 7.05 5.90
N GLU A 50 17.62 8.36 5.70
CA GLU A 50 18.15 9.25 6.73
C GLU A 50 17.11 9.65 7.78
N ALA A 51 15.85 9.83 7.35
CA ALA A 51 14.78 10.34 8.21
C ALA A 51 13.41 9.78 7.83
N GLY A 52 12.47 9.84 8.79
CA GLY A 52 11.08 9.47 8.62
C GLY A 52 10.12 10.56 9.10
N LEU A 53 8.87 10.50 8.64
CA LEU A 53 7.79 11.37 9.03
C LEU A 53 6.52 10.57 9.27
N PHE A 54 6.02 10.57 10.50
CA PHE A 54 4.77 9.93 10.87
C PHE A 54 3.57 10.73 10.34
N CYS A 55 2.68 10.07 9.62
CA CYS A 55 1.51 10.66 8.97
C CYS A 55 0.23 9.89 9.33
N VAL A 56 -0.92 10.56 9.19
CA VAL A 56 -2.24 9.99 9.50
C VAL A 56 -2.62 8.84 8.57
N SER A 57 -2.17 8.85 7.32
CA SER A 57 -2.55 7.87 6.29
C SER A 57 -1.48 7.69 5.22
N GLY A 58 -1.54 6.57 4.50
CA GLY A 58 -0.72 6.32 3.31
C GLY A 58 -0.94 7.37 2.22
N SER A 59 -2.19 7.80 2.01
CA SER A 59 -2.49 8.86 1.03
C SER A 59 -1.78 10.18 1.38
N MET A 60 -1.68 10.55 2.67
CA MET A 60 -0.88 11.71 3.06
C MET A 60 0.60 11.49 2.78
N CYS A 61 1.14 10.30 3.09
CA CYS A 61 2.53 9.97 2.77
C CYS A 61 2.81 10.05 1.26
N ASN A 62 1.92 9.49 0.43
CA ASN A 62 2.05 9.54 -1.03
C ASN A 62 1.98 10.98 -1.55
N MET A 63 1.02 11.77 -1.07
CA MET A 63 0.94 13.18 -1.43
C MET A 63 2.23 13.93 -1.10
N LEU A 64 2.78 13.73 0.09
CA LEU A 64 4.02 14.37 0.50
C LEU A 64 5.21 13.85 -0.31
N GLY A 65 5.34 12.52 -0.46
CA GLY A 65 6.44 11.88 -1.19
C GLY A 65 6.51 12.30 -2.65
N VAL A 66 5.37 12.27 -3.36
CA VAL A 66 5.29 12.74 -4.75
C VAL A 66 5.58 14.24 -4.85
N ARG A 67 5.03 15.08 -3.96
CA ARG A 67 5.24 16.53 -4.00
C ARG A 67 6.68 16.95 -3.71
N LEU A 68 7.46 16.13 -3.02
CA LEU A 68 8.89 16.38 -2.83
C LEU A 68 9.69 16.25 -4.14
N LEU A 69 9.20 15.43 -5.06
CA LEU A 69 9.85 15.06 -6.32
C LEU A 69 9.26 15.80 -7.54
N VAL A 70 8.02 16.27 -7.44
CA VAL A 70 7.27 16.84 -8.57
C VAL A 70 6.76 18.23 -8.21
N GLU A 71 7.13 19.23 -9.01
CA GLU A 71 6.62 20.60 -8.85
C GLU A 71 5.23 20.77 -9.53
N PRO A 72 4.42 21.75 -9.08
CA PRO A 72 3.15 22.06 -9.75
C PRO A 72 3.33 22.30 -11.24
N GLY A 73 2.48 21.66 -12.06
CA GLY A 73 2.55 21.73 -13.51
C GLY A 73 3.41 20.64 -14.17
N GLN A 74 4.21 19.91 -13.39
CA GLN A 74 4.92 18.72 -13.86
C GLN A 74 4.09 17.45 -13.68
N GLU A 75 4.58 16.33 -14.22
CA GLU A 75 3.90 15.04 -14.11
C GLU A 75 4.69 13.99 -13.32
N VAL A 76 3.93 13.10 -12.64
CA VAL A 76 4.40 11.81 -12.16
C VAL A 76 3.84 10.71 -13.07
N VAL A 77 4.72 9.77 -13.45
CA VAL A 77 4.33 8.59 -14.23
C VAL A 77 4.04 7.43 -13.29
N CYS A 78 2.88 6.77 -13.44
CA CYS A 78 2.48 5.61 -12.63
C CYS A 78 1.58 4.65 -13.40
N ASP A 79 1.33 3.47 -12.84
CA ASP A 79 0.34 2.53 -13.39
C ASP A 79 -1.06 3.15 -13.41
N VAL A 80 -1.86 2.80 -14.43
CA VAL A 80 -3.24 3.31 -14.58
C VAL A 80 -4.15 2.91 -13.42
N GLN A 81 -3.86 1.83 -12.72
CA GLN A 81 -4.57 1.35 -11.55
C GLN A 81 -3.83 1.65 -10.23
N ALA A 82 -2.71 2.38 -10.25
CA ALA A 82 -2.00 2.75 -9.04
C ALA A 82 -2.92 3.50 -8.06
N HIS A 83 -2.69 3.28 -6.75
CA HIS A 83 -3.49 3.90 -5.68
C HIS A 83 -3.50 5.42 -5.81
N ILE A 84 -2.35 6.04 -6.08
CA ILE A 84 -2.21 7.50 -6.25
C ILE A 84 -3.04 8.04 -7.42
N ALA A 85 -3.25 7.23 -8.47
CA ALA A 85 -4.06 7.62 -9.63
C ALA A 85 -5.56 7.41 -9.42
N ARG A 86 -5.97 6.40 -8.61
CA ARG A 86 -7.35 5.92 -8.56
C ARG A 86 -8.06 6.10 -7.23
N ALA A 87 -7.35 6.02 -6.11
CA ALA A 87 -7.94 5.85 -4.79
C ALA A 87 -7.65 7.01 -3.81
N GLU A 88 -7.05 8.09 -4.27
CA GLU A 88 -6.74 9.29 -3.46
C GLU A 88 -7.58 10.52 -3.86
N MET A 89 -8.75 10.28 -4.46
CA MET A 89 -9.76 11.33 -4.78
C MET A 89 -9.21 12.51 -5.58
N GLY A 90 -8.16 12.29 -6.40
CA GLY A 90 -7.54 13.36 -7.19
C GLY A 90 -6.74 14.38 -6.37
N ALA A 91 -6.32 14.02 -5.15
CA ALA A 91 -5.66 14.92 -4.21
C ALA A 91 -4.37 15.55 -4.78
N HIS A 92 -3.58 14.80 -5.55
CA HIS A 92 -2.36 15.32 -6.18
C HIS A 92 -2.64 16.48 -7.16
N ALA A 93 -3.70 16.37 -7.95
CA ALA A 93 -4.12 17.45 -8.84
C ALA A 93 -4.77 18.61 -8.05
N ALA A 94 -5.72 18.27 -7.17
CA ALA A 94 -6.54 19.27 -6.49
C ALA A 94 -5.76 20.12 -5.47
N LEU A 95 -4.78 19.54 -4.78
CA LEU A 95 -4.07 20.22 -3.69
C LEU A 95 -2.62 20.57 -4.03
N GLN A 96 -2.04 19.94 -5.06
CA GLN A 96 -0.61 20.09 -5.34
C GLN A 96 -0.31 20.49 -6.79
N GLY A 97 -1.32 20.50 -7.67
CA GLY A 97 -1.13 20.85 -9.08
C GLY A 97 -0.27 19.86 -9.86
N VAL A 98 -0.17 18.62 -9.39
CA VAL A 98 0.61 17.55 -10.03
C VAL A 98 -0.25 16.82 -11.05
N THR A 99 0.26 16.70 -12.28
CA THR A 99 -0.37 15.92 -13.34
C THR A 99 0.05 14.45 -13.24
N MET A 100 -0.87 13.52 -13.50
CA MET A 100 -0.56 12.10 -13.59
C MET A 100 -0.59 11.63 -15.03
N ARG A 101 0.52 11.04 -15.47
CA ARG A 101 0.60 10.31 -16.72
C ARG A 101 0.61 8.83 -16.42
N THR A 102 -0.39 8.11 -16.91
CA THR A 102 -0.55 6.70 -16.58
C THR A 102 -0.22 5.79 -17.75
N PHE A 103 0.25 4.58 -17.44
CA PHE A 103 0.45 3.51 -18.41
C PHE A 103 -0.30 2.24 -17.97
N PRO A 104 -0.79 1.43 -18.92
CA PRO A 104 -1.38 0.14 -18.59
C PRO A 104 -0.29 -0.89 -18.29
N SER A 105 -0.54 -1.73 -17.29
CA SER A 105 0.32 -2.85 -16.95
C SER A 105 -0.48 -4.15 -16.80
N THR A 106 0.21 -5.28 -16.80
CA THR A 106 -0.39 -6.57 -16.49
C THR A 106 -0.31 -6.79 -14.97
N ARG A 107 -1.46 -6.81 -14.30
CA ARG A 107 -1.58 -7.02 -12.85
C ARG A 107 -0.77 -6.01 -12.03
N GLY A 108 -0.62 -4.77 -12.49
CA GLY A 108 0.12 -3.73 -11.78
C GLY A 108 1.65 -3.88 -11.82
N LYS A 109 2.20 -4.88 -12.53
CA LYS A 109 3.65 -5.09 -12.59
C LYS A 109 4.31 -4.10 -13.54
N VAL A 110 5.25 -3.32 -13.02
CA VAL A 110 6.04 -2.37 -13.81
C VAL A 110 6.94 -3.14 -14.78
N ARG A 111 7.11 -2.57 -15.97
CA ARG A 111 8.05 -3.04 -16.99
C ARG A 111 8.84 -1.86 -17.51
N LEU A 112 10.17 -1.93 -17.38
CA LEU A 112 11.08 -0.88 -17.88
C LEU A 112 10.81 -0.52 -19.34
N ALA A 113 10.63 -1.54 -20.20
CA ALA A 113 10.42 -1.34 -21.62
C ALA A 113 9.16 -0.51 -21.96
N GLU A 114 8.10 -0.61 -21.15
CA GLU A 114 6.88 0.19 -21.35
C GLU A 114 7.04 1.60 -20.75
N LEU A 115 7.67 1.70 -19.59
CA LEU A 115 7.89 2.96 -18.89
C LEU A 115 8.82 3.88 -19.69
N ALA A 116 9.91 3.36 -20.24
CA ALA A 116 10.89 4.11 -21.03
C ALA A 116 10.27 4.80 -22.26
N LYS A 117 9.17 4.26 -22.81
CA LYS A 117 8.49 4.85 -23.97
C LYS A 117 7.75 6.16 -23.65
N ILE A 118 7.39 6.36 -22.38
CA ILE A 118 6.52 7.47 -21.99
C ILE A 118 7.22 8.53 -21.12
N ILE A 119 8.38 8.21 -20.54
CA ILE A 119 9.17 9.18 -19.78
C ILE A 119 9.69 10.27 -20.72
N SER A 120 9.45 11.53 -20.32
CA SER A 120 9.85 12.73 -21.07
C SER A 120 10.34 13.82 -20.12
N PRO A 121 11.56 13.71 -19.56
CA PRO A 121 12.05 14.63 -18.52
C PRO A 121 12.25 16.06 -19.01
N SER A 122 12.57 16.23 -20.29
CA SER A 122 12.75 17.53 -20.93
C SER A 122 11.85 17.62 -22.17
N ALA A 123 10.55 17.81 -21.93
CA ALA A 123 9.53 17.74 -22.96
C ALA A 123 9.45 19.01 -23.87
N GLY A 124 10.30 20.01 -23.63
CA GLY A 124 10.34 21.26 -24.39
C GLY A 124 9.19 22.22 -24.01
N PRO A 125 8.92 23.23 -24.87
CA PRO A 125 8.01 24.33 -24.49
C PRO A 125 6.52 24.00 -24.62
N TYR A 126 6.15 22.82 -25.15
CA TYR A 126 4.74 22.46 -25.43
C TYR A 126 4.18 21.34 -24.58
N LEU A 127 5.03 20.48 -24.04
CA LEU A 127 4.61 19.28 -23.34
C LEU A 127 4.95 19.35 -21.85
N VAL A 128 4.19 18.61 -21.04
CA VAL A 128 4.47 18.48 -19.61
C VAL A 128 5.70 17.58 -19.42
N SER A 129 6.66 18.03 -18.62
CA SER A 129 7.85 17.24 -18.32
C SER A 129 7.59 16.23 -17.20
N THR A 130 8.11 15.02 -17.39
CA THR A 130 8.12 13.98 -16.36
C THR A 130 9.14 14.34 -15.28
N ALA A 131 8.71 14.46 -14.03
CA ALA A 131 9.59 14.77 -12.91
C ALA A 131 9.83 13.57 -11.99
N ALA A 132 8.93 12.59 -12.00
CA ALA A 132 9.09 11.39 -11.19
C ALA A 132 8.37 10.18 -11.79
N VAL A 133 8.80 8.99 -11.36
CA VAL A 133 8.08 7.73 -11.49
C VAL A 133 7.58 7.30 -10.11
N ALA A 134 6.35 6.81 -10.02
CA ALA A 134 5.81 6.20 -8.81
C ALA A 134 5.40 4.75 -9.08
N VAL A 135 5.83 3.84 -8.21
CA VAL A 135 5.51 2.41 -8.25
C VAL A 135 4.81 2.00 -6.96
N GLU A 136 3.87 1.07 -7.05
CA GLU A 136 3.15 0.53 -5.89
C GLU A 136 3.57 -0.92 -5.63
N ASN A 137 3.94 -1.26 -4.39
CA ASN A 137 4.33 -2.61 -3.96
C ASN A 137 3.84 -2.92 -2.53
N THR A 138 2.97 -3.94 -2.32
CA THR A 138 2.35 -4.79 -3.35
C THR A 138 1.21 -4.03 -4.03
N HIS A 139 0.95 -4.31 -5.30
CA HIS A 139 -0.03 -3.54 -6.09
C HIS A 139 -1.46 -3.94 -5.73
N ASN A 140 -2.24 -3.01 -5.18
CA ASN A 140 -3.58 -3.26 -4.62
C ASN A 140 -4.58 -3.78 -5.66
N PHE A 141 -4.78 -3.03 -6.75
CA PHE A 141 -5.73 -3.42 -7.81
C PHE A 141 -5.20 -4.52 -8.72
N GLY A 142 -3.92 -4.80 -8.70
CA GLY A 142 -3.29 -5.93 -9.36
C GLY A 142 -3.52 -7.27 -8.66
N GLY A 143 -4.13 -7.28 -7.47
CA GLY A 143 -4.35 -8.49 -6.68
C GLY A 143 -3.23 -8.76 -5.66
N GLY A 144 -2.64 -7.71 -5.09
CA GLY A 144 -1.55 -7.84 -4.11
C GLY A 144 -0.25 -8.34 -4.75
N THR A 145 -0.07 -8.10 -6.04
CA THR A 145 1.11 -8.56 -6.79
C THR A 145 2.37 -7.88 -6.32
N ILE A 146 3.44 -8.65 -6.29
CA ILE A 146 4.79 -8.19 -5.93
C ILE A 146 5.48 -7.68 -7.20
N GLN A 147 6.10 -6.52 -7.11
CA GLN A 147 6.92 -5.99 -8.20
C GLN A 147 8.20 -6.84 -8.35
N PRO A 148 8.56 -7.24 -9.58
CA PRO A 148 9.83 -7.90 -9.80
C PRO A 148 11.00 -7.00 -9.37
N PHE A 149 11.85 -7.48 -8.48
CA PHE A 149 12.91 -6.66 -7.88
C PHE A 149 13.88 -6.11 -8.94
N GLU A 150 14.22 -6.93 -9.95
CA GLU A 150 15.10 -6.53 -11.07
C GLU A 150 14.49 -5.41 -11.93
N GLU A 151 13.16 -5.41 -12.11
CA GLU A 151 12.47 -4.30 -12.81
C GLU A 151 12.50 -3.02 -11.97
N LEU A 152 12.36 -3.14 -10.62
CA LEU A 152 12.50 -1.98 -9.74
C LEU A 152 13.91 -1.37 -9.80
N LEU A 153 14.94 -2.22 -9.83
CA LEU A 153 16.34 -1.79 -10.02
C LEU A 153 16.52 -1.05 -11.35
N ALA A 154 16.08 -1.67 -12.44
CA ALA A 154 16.24 -1.11 -13.78
C ALA A 154 15.48 0.22 -13.95
N VAL A 155 14.28 0.34 -13.37
CA VAL A 155 13.52 1.61 -13.36
C VAL A 155 14.24 2.67 -12.52
N GLY A 156 14.83 2.30 -11.38
CA GLY A 156 15.62 3.22 -10.55
C GLY A 156 16.86 3.74 -11.28
N GLU A 157 17.52 2.90 -12.06
CA GLU A 157 18.64 3.31 -12.93
C GLU A 157 18.19 4.30 -14.01
N LEU A 158 17.08 4.00 -14.70
CA LEU A 158 16.48 4.90 -15.68
C LEU A 158 16.12 6.27 -15.05
N CYS A 159 15.52 6.28 -13.87
CA CYS A 159 15.19 7.53 -13.16
C CYS A 159 16.45 8.35 -12.86
N ARG A 160 17.52 7.70 -12.40
CA ARG A 160 18.80 8.34 -12.10
C ARG A 160 19.49 8.89 -13.34
N GLU A 161 19.50 8.15 -14.44
CA GLU A 161 20.05 8.57 -15.73
C GLU A 161 19.36 9.83 -16.27
N HIS A 162 18.07 9.95 -16.05
CA HIS A 162 17.27 11.08 -16.48
C HIS A 162 17.13 12.21 -15.45
N GLY A 163 17.70 12.05 -14.25
CA GLY A 163 17.59 13.05 -13.18
C GLY A 163 16.17 13.29 -12.70
N ILE A 164 15.28 12.25 -12.75
CA ILE A 164 13.91 12.31 -12.25
C ILE A 164 13.77 11.50 -10.96
N GLY A 165 12.78 11.88 -10.13
CA GLY A 165 12.55 11.24 -8.85
C GLY A 165 11.92 9.85 -8.97
N TYR A 166 12.11 9.03 -7.92
CA TYR A 166 11.53 7.70 -7.83
C TYR A 166 10.82 7.52 -6.48
N HIS A 167 9.50 7.34 -6.51
CA HIS A 167 8.64 7.17 -5.33
C HIS A 167 8.11 5.75 -5.23
N LEU A 168 8.14 5.17 -4.01
CA LEU A 168 7.47 3.90 -3.70
C LEU A 168 6.23 4.14 -2.83
N ASP A 169 5.04 3.83 -3.38
CA ASP A 169 3.88 3.51 -2.56
C ASP A 169 4.06 2.08 -2.00
N GLY A 170 4.62 2.01 -0.81
CA GLY A 170 4.88 0.79 -0.06
C GLY A 170 3.80 0.46 0.96
N ALA A 171 2.54 0.82 0.69
CA ALA A 171 1.43 0.61 1.63
C ALA A 171 1.34 -0.83 2.15
N ARG A 172 1.80 -1.81 1.36
CA ARG A 172 1.91 -3.23 1.73
C ARG A 172 3.31 -3.81 1.46
N LEU A 173 4.35 -2.98 1.55
CA LEU A 173 5.74 -3.42 1.37
C LEU A 173 6.14 -4.52 2.36
N TRP A 174 5.57 -4.51 3.55
CA TRP A 174 5.74 -5.58 4.55
C TRP A 174 5.34 -6.95 4.02
N ASN A 175 4.24 -7.02 3.24
CA ASN A 175 3.79 -8.25 2.58
C ASN A 175 4.79 -8.70 1.51
N ALA A 176 5.31 -7.79 0.67
CA ALA A 176 6.34 -8.12 -0.31
C ALA A 176 7.61 -8.66 0.37
N HIS A 177 8.07 -8.00 1.45
CA HIS A 177 9.22 -8.43 2.24
C HIS A 177 9.04 -9.86 2.79
N VAL A 178 7.90 -10.14 3.41
CA VAL A 178 7.62 -11.45 4.02
C VAL A 178 7.50 -12.55 2.96
N ALA A 179 6.89 -12.25 1.81
CA ALA A 179 6.71 -13.24 0.75
C ALA A 179 8.00 -13.57 -0.01
N THR A 180 8.88 -12.58 -0.20
CA THR A 180 10.09 -12.75 -1.04
C THR A 180 11.36 -12.97 -0.25
N GLY A 181 11.40 -12.56 1.03
CA GLY A 181 12.62 -12.50 1.82
C GLY A 181 13.57 -11.34 1.45
N VAL A 182 13.23 -10.53 0.45
CA VAL A 182 14.03 -9.34 0.10
C VAL A 182 14.03 -8.36 1.27
N ALA A 183 15.20 -7.90 1.68
CA ALA A 183 15.33 -6.98 2.81
C ALA A 183 14.62 -5.65 2.55
N LEU A 184 13.97 -5.09 3.57
CA LEU A 184 13.30 -3.79 3.48
C LEU A 184 14.27 -2.68 3.06
N GLU A 185 15.50 -2.71 3.55
CA GLU A 185 16.57 -1.79 3.17
C GLU A 185 16.92 -1.89 1.67
N ALA A 186 16.90 -3.11 1.10
CA ALA A 186 17.17 -3.31 -0.31
C ALA A 186 16.09 -2.65 -1.18
N TYR A 187 14.82 -2.78 -0.78
CA TYR A 187 13.74 -2.03 -1.44
C TYR A 187 13.90 -0.52 -1.25
N GLY A 188 14.07 -0.06 -0.01
CA GLY A 188 14.06 1.36 0.31
C GLY A 188 15.15 2.15 -0.42
N ARG A 189 16.36 1.61 -0.50
CA ARG A 189 17.51 2.26 -1.16
C ARG A 189 17.35 2.50 -2.67
N LEU A 190 16.34 1.90 -3.31
CA LEU A 190 16.07 2.13 -4.73
C LEU A 190 15.36 3.45 -4.99
N PHE A 191 14.68 4.01 -3.98
CA PHE A 191 13.74 5.12 -4.12
C PHE A 191 14.21 6.37 -3.37
N ASP A 192 13.85 7.54 -3.88
CA ASP A 192 14.10 8.81 -3.19
C ASP A 192 13.15 9.02 -2.02
N THR A 193 11.92 8.50 -2.14
CA THR A 193 10.90 8.55 -1.09
C THR A 193 10.11 7.24 -1.05
N VAL A 194 9.83 6.74 0.16
CA VAL A 194 9.03 5.52 0.37
C VAL A 194 7.95 5.80 1.40
N SER A 195 6.70 5.45 1.09
CA SER A 195 5.60 5.43 2.06
C SER A 195 5.31 4.00 2.51
N VAL A 196 5.10 3.77 3.81
CA VAL A 196 4.69 2.48 4.36
C VAL A 196 3.53 2.65 5.33
N CYS A 197 2.55 1.72 5.31
CA CYS A 197 1.38 1.78 6.17
C CYS A 197 1.45 0.76 7.31
N PHE A 198 0.90 1.16 8.46
CA PHE A 198 0.70 0.30 9.64
C PHE A 198 -0.77 -0.04 9.87
N SER A 199 -1.67 0.76 9.30
CA SER A 199 -3.12 0.68 9.48
C SER A 199 -3.83 -0.27 8.49
N LYS A 200 -3.17 -1.38 8.14
CA LYS A 200 -3.67 -2.44 7.26
C LYS A 200 -3.39 -3.80 7.90
N GLY A 201 -2.79 -4.74 7.21
CA GLY A 201 -2.46 -6.07 7.74
C GLY A 201 -1.68 -6.07 9.06
N LEU A 202 -0.93 -5.01 9.36
CA LEU A 202 -0.24 -4.85 10.64
C LEU A 202 -1.15 -4.46 11.81
N GLY A 203 -2.40 -4.05 11.58
CA GLY A 203 -3.43 -3.88 12.59
C GLY A 203 -3.36 -2.61 13.44
N ALA A 204 -2.48 -1.66 13.15
CA ALA A 204 -2.51 -0.38 13.84
C ALA A 204 -3.78 0.42 13.47
N PRO A 205 -4.41 1.16 14.40
CA PRO A 205 -5.68 1.83 14.13
C PRO A 205 -5.55 3.00 13.15
N VAL A 206 -4.35 3.57 13.05
CA VAL A 206 -3.99 4.69 12.16
C VAL A 206 -2.49 4.71 11.99
N GLY A 207 -2.01 5.27 10.91
CA GLY A 207 -0.62 5.65 10.77
C GLY A 207 0.09 5.04 9.57
N SER A 208 0.95 5.87 9.03
CA SER A 208 1.89 5.56 7.95
C SER A 208 3.15 6.38 8.17
N VAL A 209 4.27 5.95 7.60
CA VAL A 209 5.53 6.70 7.67
C VAL A 209 6.03 6.92 6.25
N LEU A 210 6.38 8.16 5.96
CA LEU A 210 7.16 8.56 4.78
C LEU A 210 8.63 8.60 5.17
N VAL A 211 9.51 8.01 4.37
CA VAL A 211 10.97 8.10 4.56
C VAL A 211 11.65 8.71 3.35
N GLY A 212 12.80 9.33 3.58
CA GLY A 212 13.61 9.99 2.56
C GLY A 212 14.89 10.57 3.16
N THR A 213 15.54 11.50 2.43
CA THR A 213 16.65 12.28 2.97
C THR A 213 16.19 13.19 4.10
N ALA A 214 17.08 13.59 4.99
CA ALA A 214 16.77 14.51 6.09
C ALA A 214 16.19 15.84 5.58
N GLU A 215 16.71 16.37 4.47
CA GLU A 215 16.21 17.58 3.83
C GLU A 215 14.78 17.40 3.32
N ASN A 216 14.52 16.33 2.58
CA ASN A 216 13.18 16.03 2.07
C ASN A 216 12.16 15.86 3.20
N ILE A 217 12.52 15.17 4.26
CA ILE A 217 11.62 14.96 5.40
C ILE A 217 11.37 16.25 6.17
N ALA A 218 12.35 17.14 6.30
CA ALA A 218 12.14 18.46 6.87
C ALA A 218 11.13 19.30 6.05
N ARG A 219 11.22 19.27 4.71
CA ARG A 219 10.25 19.88 3.79
C ARG A 219 8.87 19.24 3.91
N ALA A 220 8.80 17.90 3.95
CA ALA A 220 7.56 17.16 4.13
C ALA A 220 6.85 17.51 5.44
N ARG A 221 7.59 17.71 6.55
CA ARG A 221 7.03 18.08 7.85
C ARG A 221 6.30 19.44 7.79
N ILE A 222 6.83 20.41 7.04
CA ILE A 222 6.17 21.69 6.79
C ILE A 222 4.89 21.49 5.99
N MET A 223 4.94 20.66 4.90
CA MET A 223 3.77 20.37 4.07
C MET A 223 2.70 19.62 4.87
N ARG A 224 3.08 18.63 5.68
CA ARG A 224 2.16 17.90 6.58
C ARG A 224 1.40 18.88 7.48
N LYS A 225 2.10 19.86 8.04
CA LYS A 225 1.50 20.91 8.90
C LYS A 225 0.48 21.75 8.13
N ARG A 226 0.80 22.15 6.89
CA ARG A 226 -0.11 22.94 6.02
C ARG A 226 -1.39 22.17 5.66
N LEU A 227 -1.30 20.84 5.52
CA LEU A 227 -2.43 19.96 5.28
C LEU A 227 -3.24 19.61 6.54
N GLY A 228 -2.92 20.22 7.70
CA GLY A 228 -3.60 19.96 8.98
C GLY A 228 -3.12 18.71 9.69
N GLY A 229 -2.07 18.01 9.20
CA GLY A 229 -1.54 16.77 9.76
C GLY A 229 -0.48 16.94 10.85
N GLY A 230 -0.34 18.14 11.43
CA GLY A 230 0.53 18.34 12.59
C GLY A 230 -0.11 17.78 13.85
N TRP A 231 0.62 16.89 14.52
CA TRP A 231 0.16 16.22 15.72
C TRP A 231 0.40 17.03 17.01
N ARG A 232 -0.12 16.52 18.10
CA ARG A 232 0.24 16.83 19.49
C ARG A 232 0.82 15.54 20.08
N GLN A 233 0.23 14.95 21.10
CA GLN A 233 0.68 13.74 21.78
C GLN A 233 0.34 12.49 20.94
N ALA A 234 0.96 12.37 19.78
CA ALA A 234 0.69 11.27 18.84
C ALA A 234 1.43 9.96 19.19
N GLY A 235 2.28 9.97 20.23
CA GLY A 235 2.96 8.78 20.71
C GLY A 235 2.02 7.64 21.07
N VAL A 236 0.81 7.93 21.51
CA VAL A 236 -0.25 6.91 21.71
C VAL A 236 -0.53 6.12 20.44
N LEU A 237 -0.53 6.77 19.28
CA LEU A 237 -0.78 6.13 17.96
C LEU A 237 0.52 5.49 17.41
N ALA A 238 1.66 6.16 17.59
CA ALA A 238 2.96 5.65 17.16
C ALA A 238 3.34 4.35 17.90
N ALA A 239 2.95 4.20 19.16
CA ALA A 239 3.15 2.97 19.93
C ALA A 239 2.47 1.75 19.30
N ALA A 240 1.29 1.91 18.71
CA ALA A 240 0.64 0.84 17.94
C ALA A 240 1.49 0.41 16.74
N CYS A 241 2.09 1.38 16.03
CA CYS A 241 2.96 1.10 14.90
C CYS A 241 4.26 0.41 15.34
N LEU A 242 4.87 0.83 16.45
CA LEU A 242 6.04 0.16 17.03
C LEU A 242 5.73 -1.28 17.46
N TYR A 243 4.60 -1.47 18.16
CA TYR A 243 4.12 -2.80 18.52
C TYR A 243 3.94 -3.70 17.28
N ALA A 244 3.36 -3.15 16.21
CA ALA A 244 3.16 -3.88 14.96
C ALA A 244 4.49 -4.29 14.30
N LEU A 245 5.52 -3.44 14.33
CA LEU A 245 6.86 -3.78 13.84
C LEU A 245 7.47 -4.96 14.59
N ASP A 246 7.26 -5.04 15.90
CA ASP A 246 7.84 -6.08 16.74
C ASP A 246 7.10 -7.42 16.61
N HIS A 247 5.78 -7.39 16.42
CA HIS A 247 4.93 -8.58 16.60
C HIS A 247 4.14 -8.98 15.36
N HIS A 248 3.83 -8.06 14.42
CA HIS A 248 2.86 -8.35 13.36
C HIS A 248 3.47 -8.52 11.97
N VAL A 249 4.72 -8.11 11.72
CA VAL A 249 5.32 -8.23 10.39
C VAL A 249 5.41 -9.70 9.96
N ARG A 250 6.00 -10.56 10.79
CA ARG A 250 6.20 -11.97 10.43
C ARG A 250 4.90 -12.75 10.25
N ARG A 251 3.85 -12.39 11.02
CA ARG A 251 2.56 -13.05 10.90
C ARG A 251 1.81 -12.77 9.61
N LEU A 252 2.24 -11.81 8.80
CA LEU A 252 1.68 -11.60 7.46
C LEU A 252 1.77 -12.86 6.58
N ALA A 253 2.70 -13.78 6.88
CA ALA A 253 2.76 -15.09 6.24
C ALA A 253 1.46 -15.91 6.44
N ASP A 254 0.82 -15.76 7.61
CA ASP A 254 -0.46 -16.44 7.91
C ASP A 254 -1.57 -15.86 7.03
N ASP A 255 -1.56 -14.54 6.77
CA ASP A 255 -2.52 -13.89 5.88
C ASP A 255 -2.34 -14.37 4.43
N HIS A 256 -1.08 -14.57 3.99
CA HIS A 256 -0.79 -15.12 2.66
C HIS A 256 -1.30 -16.57 2.53
N ALA A 257 -1.05 -17.41 3.53
CA ALA A 257 -1.56 -18.78 3.55
C ALA A 257 -3.10 -18.83 3.52
N ALA A 258 -3.75 -17.96 4.31
CA ALA A 258 -5.21 -17.85 4.32
C ALA A 258 -5.77 -17.40 2.96
N ALA A 259 -5.07 -16.50 2.24
CA ALA A 259 -5.45 -16.09 0.90
C ALA A 259 -5.33 -17.23 -0.12
N GLY A 260 -4.26 -18.02 -0.07
CA GLY A 260 -4.10 -19.22 -0.89
C GLY A 260 -5.24 -20.22 -0.66
N THR A 261 -5.51 -20.56 0.61
CA THR A 261 -6.62 -21.47 0.98
C THR A 261 -7.98 -20.97 0.47
N PHE A 262 -8.25 -19.66 0.59
CA PHE A 262 -9.47 -19.08 0.03
C PHE A 262 -9.54 -19.25 -1.49
N ALA A 263 -8.46 -18.97 -2.21
CA ALA A 263 -8.41 -19.08 -3.66
C ALA A 263 -8.59 -20.52 -4.15
N GLU A 264 -7.93 -21.50 -3.51
CA GLU A 264 -8.09 -22.93 -3.76
C GLU A 264 -9.54 -23.37 -3.55
N ALA A 265 -10.18 -22.94 -2.48
CA ALA A 265 -11.58 -23.24 -2.19
C ALA A 265 -12.53 -22.71 -3.26
N VAL A 266 -12.29 -21.49 -3.78
CA VAL A 266 -13.08 -20.95 -4.90
C VAL A 266 -12.80 -21.72 -6.19
N ALA A 267 -11.52 -21.98 -6.52
CA ALA A 267 -11.12 -22.66 -7.75
C ALA A 267 -11.65 -24.11 -7.83
N SER A 268 -11.85 -24.78 -6.67
CA SER A 268 -12.44 -26.12 -6.63
C SER A 268 -13.89 -26.17 -7.17
N HIS A 269 -14.61 -25.05 -7.15
CA HIS A 269 -15.96 -24.92 -7.69
C HIS A 269 -15.97 -24.28 -9.09
N VAL A 270 -15.17 -23.22 -9.30
CA VAL A 270 -15.11 -22.45 -10.53
C VAL A 270 -13.62 -22.15 -10.88
N PRO A 271 -12.91 -23.08 -11.54
CA PRO A 271 -11.49 -22.92 -11.84
C PRO A 271 -11.14 -21.68 -12.68
N THR A 272 -12.09 -21.16 -13.43
CA THR A 272 -11.90 -19.95 -14.27
C THR A 272 -12.07 -18.64 -13.49
N ALA A 273 -12.54 -18.68 -12.26
CA ALA A 273 -12.79 -17.49 -11.45
C ALA A 273 -11.50 -16.94 -10.79
N VAL A 274 -10.59 -17.83 -10.44
CA VAL A 274 -9.31 -17.49 -9.81
C VAL A 274 -8.27 -18.56 -10.13
N ASP A 275 -7.02 -18.12 -10.33
CA ASP A 275 -5.86 -19.00 -10.40
C ASP A 275 -5.10 -18.89 -9.06
N PRO A 276 -5.10 -19.93 -8.21
CA PRO A 276 -4.42 -19.91 -6.92
C PRO A 276 -2.91 -19.66 -7.03
N GLU A 277 -2.25 -20.09 -8.11
CA GLU A 277 -0.81 -19.87 -8.33
C GLU A 277 -0.46 -18.39 -8.52
N LEU A 278 -1.44 -17.58 -8.89
CA LEU A 278 -1.27 -16.13 -9.03
C LEU A 278 -1.54 -15.33 -7.75
N VAL A 279 -1.87 -15.97 -6.63
CA VAL A 279 -2.05 -15.32 -5.33
C VAL A 279 -0.67 -15.20 -4.65
N GLU A 280 -0.11 -14.00 -4.71
CA GLU A 280 1.27 -13.75 -4.25
C GLU A 280 1.33 -13.31 -2.78
N THR A 281 0.25 -12.70 -2.27
CA THR A 281 0.16 -12.17 -0.89
C THR A 281 -1.25 -12.33 -0.31
N ASN A 282 -1.72 -11.35 0.45
CA ASN A 282 -2.99 -11.40 1.16
C ASN A 282 -4.21 -10.90 0.34
N VAL A 283 -4.08 -10.65 -0.94
CA VAL A 283 -5.16 -10.13 -1.78
C VAL A 283 -5.51 -11.13 -2.88
N VAL A 284 -6.80 -11.50 -2.96
CA VAL A 284 -7.33 -12.39 -3.99
C VAL A 284 -8.32 -11.63 -4.85
N VAL A 285 -8.10 -11.67 -6.16
CA VAL A 285 -9.02 -11.11 -7.18
C VAL A 285 -9.78 -12.24 -7.84
N ILE A 286 -11.11 -12.14 -7.82
CA ILE A 286 -12.03 -13.11 -8.40
C ILE A 286 -12.70 -12.50 -9.61
N ASN A 287 -12.64 -13.19 -10.73
CA ASN A 287 -13.41 -12.87 -11.95
C ASN A 287 -14.76 -13.60 -11.88
N THR A 288 -15.84 -12.84 -11.93
CA THR A 288 -17.20 -13.38 -11.86
C THR A 288 -17.78 -13.76 -13.22
N GLY A 289 -16.97 -13.77 -14.27
CA GLY A 289 -17.40 -14.08 -15.64
C GLY A 289 -18.43 -13.06 -16.14
N ASN A 290 -19.58 -13.55 -16.58
CA ASN A 290 -20.70 -12.72 -17.04
C ASN A 290 -21.66 -12.30 -15.93
N THR A 291 -21.48 -12.81 -14.70
CA THR A 291 -22.35 -12.49 -13.57
C THR A 291 -21.89 -11.19 -12.90
N PRO A 292 -22.77 -10.21 -12.67
CA PRO A 292 -22.40 -8.99 -11.97
C PRO A 292 -21.87 -9.27 -10.56
N ALA A 293 -20.76 -8.63 -10.18
CA ALA A 293 -20.10 -8.86 -8.90
C ALA A 293 -20.91 -8.38 -7.68
N ALA A 294 -21.66 -7.28 -7.82
CA ALA A 294 -22.38 -6.67 -6.71
C ALA A 294 -23.49 -7.58 -6.12
N PRO A 295 -24.35 -8.25 -6.92
CA PRO A 295 -25.30 -9.23 -6.39
C PRO A 295 -24.66 -10.41 -5.67
N ILE A 296 -23.50 -10.90 -6.16
CA ILE A 296 -22.75 -11.99 -5.51
C ILE A 296 -22.23 -11.52 -4.15
N ALA A 297 -21.68 -10.32 -4.09
CA ALA A 297 -21.19 -9.75 -2.83
C ALA A 297 -22.34 -9.53 -1.81
N ALA A 298 -23.53 -9.11 -2.28
CA ALA A 298 -24.72 -9.00 -1.44
C ALA A 298 -25.18 -10.35 -0.92
N ALA A 299 -25.28 -11.38 -1.78
CA ALA A 299 -25.67 -12.73 -1.39
C ALA A 299 -24.66 -13.39 -0.41
N ALA A 300 -23.36 -13.08 -0.54
CA ALA A 300 -22.35 -13.51 0.41
C ALA A 300 -22.54 -12.83 1.78
N ALA A 301 -22.85 -11.52 1.79
CA ALA A 301 -23.07 -10.76 3.01
C ALA A 301 -24.29 -11.28 3.80
N GLU A 302 -25.38 -11.63 3.12
CA GLU A 302 -26.57 -12.28 3.75
C GLU A 302 -26.20 -13.61 4.42
N ARG A 303 -25.17 -14.28 3.96
CA ARG A 303 -24.65 -15.56 4.49
C ARG A 303 -23.45 -15.39 5.43
N GLY A 304 -23.20 -14.16 5.88
CA GLY A 304 -22.19 -13.87 6.90
C GLY A 304 -20.79 -13.63 6.39
N VAL A 305 -20.57 -13.46 5.07
CA VAL A 305 -19.26 -13.16 4.46
C VAL A 305 -19.31 -11.83 3.73
N ARG A 306 -18.51 -10.85 4.17
CA ARG A 306 -18.37 -9.54 3.53
C ARG A 306 -17.17 -9.50 2.62
N ILE A 307 -17.38 -9.14 1.35
CA ILE A 307 -16.38 -9.00 0.31
C ILE A 307 -16.60 -7.71 -0.49
N SER A 308 -15.62 -7.26 -1.27
CA SER A 308 -15.74 -6.02 -2.05
C SER A 308 -15.90 -6.30 -3.55
N ALA A 309 -17.01 -5.82 -4.14
CA ALA A 309 -17.10 -5.69 -5.60
C ALA A 309 -16.32 -4.44 -6.04
N LEU A 310 -15.25 -4.61 -6.81
CA LEU A 310 -14.39 -3.50 -7.30
C LEU A 310 -14.70 -3.08 -8.74
N GLY A 311 -15.57 -3.79 -9.41
CA GLY A 311 -15.98 -3.52 -10.78
C GLY A 311 -17.20 -4.35 -11.16
N PRO A 312 -17.67 -4.25 -12.40
CA PRO A 312 -18.84 -4.99 -12.85
C PRO A 312 -18.71 -6.51 -12.66
N HIS A 313 -17.51 -7.04 -12.90
CA HIS A 313 -17.23 -8.47 -12.90
C HIS A 313 -16.00 -8.86 -12.08
N MET A 314 -15.67 -8.04 -11.07
CA MET A 314 -14.49 -8.23 -10.23
C MET A 314 -14.86 -8.16 -8.74
N ILE A 315 -14.52 -9.18 -7.99
CA ILE A 315 -14.57 -9.22 -6.54
C ILE A 315 -13.13 -9.24 -6.02
N ARG A 316 -12.87 -8.46 -4.97
CA ARG A 316 -11.61 -8.51 -4.22
C ARG A 316 -11.89 -9.02 -2.81
N VAL A 317 -11.02 -9.92 -2.38
CA VAL A 317 -10.94 -10.44 -1.01
C VAL A 317 -9.58 -10.11 -0.45
N VAL A 318 -9.51 -9.70 0.81
CA VAL A 318 -8.26 -9.40 1.50
C VAL A 318 -8.26 -10.11 2.85
N THR A 319 -7.28 -10.99 3.05
CA THR A 319 -7.09 -11.70 4.32
C THR A 319 -6.26 -10.84 5.28
N HIS A 320 -6.49 -11.04 6.58
CA HIS A 320 -5.88 -10.22 7.63
C HIS A 320 -5.99 -10.90 9.01
N LEU A 321 -5.40 -10.29 10.02
CA LEU A 321 -5.26 -10.82 11.39
C LEU A 321 -6.57 -11.19 12.12
N ASP A 322 -7.72 -10.64 11.70
CA ASP A 322 -9.00 -10.88 12.35
C ASP A 322 -9.81 -12.05 11.71
N VAL A 323 -9.18 -12.79 10.77
CA VAL A 323 -9.77 -13.97 10.13
C VAL A 323 -8.82 -15.15 10.22
N THR A 324 -9.37 -16.36 10.41
CA THR A 324 -8.59 -17.60 10.46
C THR A 324 -8.53 -18.26 9.08
N VAL A 325 -7.60 -19.21 8.88
CA VAL A 325 -7.53 -20.04 7.68
C VAL A 325 -8.86 -20.79 7.46
N ALA A 326 -9.48 -21.32 8.53
CA ALA A 326 -10.77 -22.01 8.45
C ALA A 326 -11.92 -21.07 8.04
N ASP A 327 -11.91 -19.80 8.51
CA ASP A 327 -12.85 -18.79 8.03
C ASP A 327 -12.69 -18.55 6.53
N CYS A 328 -11.44 -18.43 6.07
CA CYS A 328 -11.12 -18.18 4.67
C CYS A 328 -11.52 -19.36 3.78
N GLU A 329 -11.27 -20.60 4.20
CA GLU A 329 -11.75 -21.81 3.51
C GLU A 329 -13.26 -21.81 3.38
N SER A 330 -13.97 -21.60 4.51
CA SER A 330 -15.43 -21.56 4.53
C SER A 330 -16.01 -20.46 3.63
N ALA A 331 -15.39 -19.27 3.64
CA ALA A 331 -15.77 -18.15 2.79
C ALA A 331 -15.53 -18.46 1.30
N GLY A 332 -14.40 -19.11 0.97
CA GLY A 332 -14.08 -19.55 -0.39
C GLY A 332 -15.06 -20.58 -0.92
N GLN A 333 -15.43 -21.57 -0.11
CA GLN A 333 -16.45 -22.56 -0.45
C GLN A 333 -17.82 -21.91 -0.70
N LEU A 334 -18.21 -20.95 0.15
CA LEU A 334 -19.45 -20.19 -0.05
C LEU A 334 -19.43 -19.41 -1.36
N LEU A 335 -18.34 -18.68 -1.63
CA LEU A 335 -18.22 -17.86 -2.84
C LEU A 335 -18.20 -18.74 -4.10
N GLY A 336 -17.48 -19.87 -4.08
CA GLY A 336 -17.45 -20.83 -5.17
C GLY A 336 -18.85 -21.34 -5.53
N LYS A 337 -19.67 -21.68 -4.53
CA LYS A 337 -21.07 -22.09 -4.74
C LYS A 337 -21.94 -20.97 -5.32
N LEU A 338 -21.74 -19.71 -4.87
CA LEU A 338 -22.46 -18.55 -5.42
C LEU A 338 -22.09 -18.23 -6.87
N LEU A 339 -20.88 -18.57 -7.27
CA LEU A 339 -20.41 -18.39 -8.66
C LEU A 339 -20.83 -19.52 -9.60
N SER A 340 -21.11 -20.73 -9.06
CA SER A 340 -21.49 -21.93 -9.83
C SER A 340 -22.98 -22.00 -10.14
N GLY A 341 -23.81 -21.36 -9.36
CA GLY A 341 -25.28 -21.44 -9.42
C GLY A 341 -25.94 -20.21 -9.88
#